data_e033360ee7a1c2af1146adb7d8ed38bc
#
_entry.id   e033360ee7a1c2af1146adb7d8ed38bc
#
_cell.length_a   1.000
_cell.length_b   1.000
_cell.length_c   1.000
_cell.angle_alpha   90.00
_cell.angle_beta   90.00
_cell.angle_gamma   90.00
#
_symmetry.space_group_name_H-M   'P 1'
#
loop_
_entity.id
_entity.type
_entity.pdbx_description
1 polymer ?
#
loop_
_entity_poly.entity_id
_entity_poly.type
_entity_poly.pdbx_seq_one_letter_code
_entity_poly.pdbx_strand_id
1 'polypeptide(L)'
;MRINLSFIQLLLALFVWCVSPSVLEAHAPDQSYMYMRIYGEGIGGRFEVTAKDLNRSLNLNLPDRMTMADIEPHIPMIQAYLDRISGFSVGGDDFQLTFEDVKILKLDEMEYFVKFNFTLPEVSEVPEVLKVRYEGFFDTNPQHKGILVQEYNWKAGIVNNEALISLIFDPGNTVQDLDLKDASVWKGFWALVKLGMWHIWIGLDHILFIIALILPAVVRRRETLADMSLVDTNVAANYHNSWLPVARFGPAFWYILKIVTFFTIAHSVTLALAALDVINLSSRFVESTIAISIALAAVHNITPIFKGREWLIALVFGLFHGFGFASVLGEKGLSGDYMVLSLLGFNVGVELGQVAIICLAFPVLFLLRKTIAYPKIITYGSVLLILISLYWFIERAFEVDLPAGRLLKMITG
;
A
#
# COMPACT_ATOMS: atom_id res chain seq x y z
N MET A 1 39.86 -11.63 -2.59
CA MET A 1 38.74 -12.53 -2.85
C MET A 1 37.96 -11.97 -4.05
N ARG A 2 38.06 -12.62 -5.21
CA ARG A 2 37.33 -12.20 -6.42
C ARG A 2 35.87 -12.57 -6.23
N ILE A 3 35.01 -11.57 -6.09
CA ILE A 3 33.55 -11.79 -6.06
C ILE A 3 33.16 -12.33 -7.42
N ASN A 4 32.58 -13.52 -7.44
CA ASN A 4 32.22 -14.22 -8.68
C ASN A 4 31.05 -13.46 -9.33
N LEU A 5 31.26 -12.94 -10.53
CA LEU A 5 30.26 -12.16 -11.29
C LEU A 5 28.94 -12.93 -11.41
N SER A 6 29.01 -14.24 -11.45
CA SER A 6 27.87 -15.18 -11.49
C SER A 6 27.00 -15.11 -10.22
N PHE A 7 27.57 -14.81 -9.06
CA PHE A 7 26.81 -14.67 -7.81
C PHE A 7 25.99 -13.38 -7.77
N ILE A 8 26.56 -12.30 -8.31
CA ILE A 8 25.81 -11.01 -8.45
C ILE A 8 24.69 -11.16 -9.48
N GLN A 9 24.93 -11.86 -10.58
CA GLN A 9 23.91 -12.15 -11.59
C GLN A 9 22.78 -13.05 -11.04
N LEU A 10 23.11 -14.01 -10.18
CA LEU A 10 22.11 -14.85 -9.51
C LEU A 10 21.25 -14.07 -8.52
N LEU A 11 21.85 -13.16 -7.75
CA LEU A 11 21.13 -12.28 -6.82
C LEU A 11 20.22 -11.27 -7.57
N LEU A 12 20.71 -10.73 -8.70
CA LEU A 12 19.91 -9.86 -9.57
C LEU A 12 18.74 -10.62 -10.22
N ALA A 13 18.99 -11.86 -10.70
CA ALA A 13 17.95 -12.70 -11.28
C ALA A 13 16.89 -13.12 -10.24
N LEU A 14 17.30 -13.44 -9.00
CA LEU A 14 16.38 -13.71 -7.89
C LEU A 14 15.57 -12.47 -7.50
N PHE A 15 16.20 -11.31 -7.48
CA PHE A 15 15.50 -10.04 -7.20
C PHE A 15 14.46 -9.71 -8.28
N VAL A 16 14.80 -9.88 -9.56
CA VAL A 16 13.88 -9.68 -10.69
C VAL A 16 12.73 -10.69 -10.64
N TRP A 17 13.01 -11.95 -10.25
CA TRP A 17 11.95 -12.98 -10.15
C TRP A 17 10.98 -12.75 -8.99
N CYS A 18 11.46 -12.19 -7.87
CA CYS A 18 10.62 -11.81 -6.72
C CYS A 18 9.76 -10.55 -6.97
N VAL A 19 10.06 -9.76 -8.00
CA VAL A 19 9.38 -8.49 -8.32
C VAL A 19 8.46 -8.63 -9.54
N SER A 20 8.30 -9.84 -10.11
CA SER A 20 7.36 -10.04 -11.22
C SER A 20 5.91 -9.93 -10.73
N PRO A 21 5.18 -8.86 -11.05
CA PRO A 21 3.78 -8.75 -10.70
C PRO A 21 3.00 -9.80 -11.50
N SER A 22 2.16 -10.57 -10.81
CA SER A 22 1.08 -11.29 -11.48
C SER A 22 0.11 -10.26 -12.01
N VAL A 23 0.06 -10.07 -13.31
CA VAL A 23 -0.97 -9.26 -13.97
C VAL A 23 -2.30 -9.95 -13.70
N LEU A 24 -3.07 -9.41 -12.74
CA LEU A 24 -4.49 -9.71 -12.65
C LEU A 24 -5.14 -9.00 -13.84
N GLU A 25 -5.61 -9.77 -14.82
CA GLU A 25 -6.45 -9.23 -15.88
C GLU A 25 -7.71 -8.62 -15.23
N ALA A 26 -7.80 -7.31 -15.27
CA ALA A 26 -8.96 -6.58 -14.81
C ALA A 26 -10.06 -6.74 -15.88
N HIS A 27 -11.24 -7.22 -15.45
CA HIS A 27 -12.52 -7.18 -16.15
C HIS A 27 -12.60 -7.90 -17.49
N ALA A 28 -13.14 -9.11 -17.50
CA ALA A 28 -13.51 -9.80 -18.73
C ALA A 28 -14.80 -9.22 -19.32
N PRO A 29 -14.98 -9.17 -20.66
CA PRO A 29 -16.23 -8.78 -21.28
C PRO A 29 -17.38 -9.70 -20.83
N ASP A 30 -18.59 -9.14 -20.74
CA ASP A 30 -19.83 -9.82 -20.27
C ASP A 30 -19.79 -10.18 -18.75
N GLN A 31 -19.25 -9.30 -17.93
CA GLN A 31 -19.27 -9.40 -16.47
C GLN A 31 -19.71 -8.07 -15.85
N SER A 32 -20.48 -8.15 -14.77
CA SER A 32 -20.80 -7.03 -13.88
C SER A 32 -20.33 -7.31 -12.46
N TYR A 33 -19.94 -6.26 -11.77
CA TYR A 33 -19.35 -6.39 -10.46
C TYR A 33 -20.22 -5.71 -9.41
N MET A 34 -20.43 -6.43 -8.31
CA MET A 34 -21.00 -5.93 -7.08
C MET A 34 -19.93 -6.04 -5.99
N TYR A 35 -19.46 -4.91 -5.51
CA TYR A 35 -18.52 -4.86 -4.41
C TYR A 35 -19.25 -4.66 -3.11
N MET A 36 -18.89 -5.44 -2.09
CA MET A 36 -19.46 -5.32 -0.75
C MET A 36 -18.41 -4.93 0.27
N ARG A 37 -18.80 -4.04 1.17
CA ARG A 37 -18.05 -3.60 2.34
C ARG A 37 -18.84 -3.89 3.58
N ILE A 38 -18.28 -4.68 4.48
CA ILE A 38 -18.91 -5.11 5.72
C ILE A 38 -18.21 -4.40 6.87
N TYR A 39 -18.90 -3.43 7.44
CA TYR A 39 -18.46 -2.66 8.60
C TYR A 39 -18.98 -3.30 9.90
N GLY A 40 -18.47 -2.85 11.06
CA GLY A 40 -18.98 -3.32 12.36
C GLY A 40 -20.47 -3.01 12.57
N GLU A 41 -20.95 -1.91 12.00
CA GLU A 41 -22.27 -1.34 12.22
C GLU A 41 -23.16 -1.30 10.96
N GLY A 42 -22.78 -2.00 9.88
CA GLY A 42 -23.57 -1.99 8.66
C GLY A 42 -22.90 -2.61 7.45
N ILE A 43 -23.70 -2.73 6.39
CA ILE A 43 -23.26 -3.25 5.11
C ILE A 43 -23.48 -2.18 4.05
N GLY A 44 -22.44 -1.90 3.28
CA GLY A 44 -22.49 -1.05 2.10
C GLY A 44 -21.84 -1.73 0.91
N GLY A 45 -21.88 -1.06 -0.23
CA GLY A 45 -21.28 -1.58 -1.44
C GLY A 45 -21.39 -0.65 -2.62
N ARG A 46 -21.09 -1.19 -3.79
CA ARG A 46 -21.29 -0.52 -5.05
C ARG A 46 -21.50 -1.50 -6.19
N PHE A 47 -22.25 -1.06 -7.17
CA PHE A 47 -22.33 -1.71 -8.47
C PHE A 47 -21.38 -0.99 -9.42
N GLU A 48 -20.66 -1.75 -10.23
CA GLU A 48 -19.88 -1.23 -11.36
C GLU A 48 -20.42 -1.85 -12.64
N VAL A 49 -20.99 -1.01 -13.50
CA VAL A 49 -21.70 -1.42 -14.71
C VAL A 49 -21.18 -0.66 -15.92
N THR A 50 -21.15 -1.33 -17.09
CA THR A 50 -20.66 -0.74 -18.33
C THR A 50 -21.75 -0.03 -19.12
N ALA A 51 -21.38 0.92 -20.00
CA ALA A 51 -22.29 1.52 -20.96
C ALA A 51 -22.99 0.45 -21.82
N LYS A 52 -22.23 -0.58 -22.23
CA LYS A 52 -22.72 -1.66 -23.09
C LYS A 52 -23.88 -2.43 -22.42
N ASP A 53 -23.75 -2.77 -21.13
CA ASP A 53 -24.77 -3.51 -20.40
C ASP A 53 -26.02 -2.67 -20.15
N LEU A 54 -25.83 -1.38 -19.78
CA LEU A 54 -26.92 -0.43 -19.61
C LEU A 54 -27.68 -0.17 -20.92
N ASN A 55 -26.95 0.05 -22.03
CA ASN A 55 -27.55 0.25 -23.34
C ASN A 55 -28.40 -0.95 -23.76
N ARG A 56 -27.88 -2.17 -23.51
CA ARG A 56 -28.56 -3.42 -23.90
C ARG A 56 -29.82 -3.66 -23.07
N SER A 57 -29.78 -3.42 -21.74
CA SER A 57 -30.88 -3.78 -20.83
C SER A 57 -31.90 -2.66 -20.64
N LEU A 58 -31.51 -1.41 -20.78
CA LEU A 58 -32.38 -0.25 -20.59
C LEU A 58 -32.65 0.54 -21.89
N ASN A 59 -32.13 0.05 -23.02
CA ASN A 59 -32.23 0.70 -24.31
C ASN A 59 -31.75 2.16 -24.32
N LEU A 60 -30.64 2.41 -23.60
CA LEU A 60 -29.95 3.71 -23.56
C LEU A 60 -29.00 3.84 -24.75
N ASN A 61 -28.61 5.05 -25.06
CA ASN A 61 -27.61 5.35 -26.10
C ASN A 61 -26.38 6.01 -25.47
N LEU A 62 -25.83 5.40 -24.42
CA LEU A 62 -24.64 5.89 -23.72
C LEU A 62 -23.40 5.67 -24.58
N PRO A 63 -22.48 6.66 -24.67
CA PRO A 63 -21.22 6.48 -25.38
C PRO A 63 -20.28 5.57 -24.60
N ASP A 64 -19.35 4.89 -25.28
CA ASP A 64 -18.33 4.06 -24.61
C ASP A 64 -17.46 4.88 -23.65
N ARG A 65 -17.18 6.14 -24.00
CA ARG A 65 -16.51 7.12 -23.14
C ARG A 65 -17.54 8.00 -22.45
N MET A 66 -18.11 7.52 -21.38
CA MET A 66 -19.15 8.21 -20.61
C MET A 66 -18.60 9.40 -19.83
N THR A 67 -19.41 10.44 -19.73
CA THR A 67 -19.25 11.55 -18.78
C THR A 67 -20.43 11.56 -17.81
N MET A 68 -20.33 12.30 -16.68
CA MET A 68 -21.45 12.43 -15.76
C MET A 68 -22.68 13.06 -16.45
N ALA A 69 -22.49 13.97 -17.40
CA ALA A 69 -23.59 14.58 -18.15
C ALA A 69 -24.39 13.56 -18.98
N ASP A 70 -23.75 12.48 -19.45
CA ASP A 70 -24.42 11.41 -20.19
C ASP A 70 -25.26 10.52 -19.27
N ILE A 71 -24.86 10.35 -18.01
CA ILE A 71 -25.49 9.44 -17.04
C ILE A 71 -26.56 10.13 -16.20
N GLU A 72 -26.34 11.39 -15.82
CA GLU A 72 -27.19 12.13 -14.87
C GLU A 72 -28.70 12.07 -15.20
N PRO A 73 -29.16 12.22 -16.48
CA PRO A 73 -30.57 12.09 -16.83
C PRO A 73 -31.15 10.68 -16.58
N HIS A 74 -30.31 9.65 -16.52
CA HIS A 74 -30.70 8.24 -16.45
C HIS A 74 -30.53 7.62 -15.06
N ILE A 75 -29.92 8.33 -14.10
CA ILE A 75 -29.61 7.82 -12.75
C ILE A 75 -30.84 7.19 -12.08
N PRO A 76 -32.03 7.84 -12.01
CA PRO A 76 -33.18 7.23 -11.31
C PRO A 76 -33.64 5.91 -11.94
N MET A 77 -33.58 5.83 -13.28
CA MET A 77 -33.97 4.62 -14.00
C MET A 77 -32.97 3.48 -13.80
N ILE A 78 -31.66 3.80 -13.78
CA ILE A 78 -30.61 2.82 -13.55
C ILE A 78 -30.67 2.32 -12.11
N GLN A 79 -30.87 3.18 -11.13
CA GLN A 79 -31.03 2.81 -9.72
C GLN A 79 -32.23 1.87 -9.53
N ALA A 80 -33.37 2.21 -10.11
CA ALA A 80 -34.56 1.34 -10.06
C ALA A 80 -34.34 -0.03 -10.74
N TYR A 81 -33.53 -0.05 -11.80
CA TYR A 81 -33.12 -1.31 -12.45
C TYR A 81 -32.23 -2.14 -11.54
N LEU A 82 -31.17 -1.52 -10.96
CA LEU A 82 -30.24 -2.19 -10.04
C LEU A 82 -30.95 -2.74 -8.79
N ASP A 83 -31.86 -1.98 -8.20
CA ASP A 83 -32.70 -2.42 -7.07
C ASP A 83 -33.55 -3.65 -7.43
N ARG A 84 -34.14 -3.65 -8.62
CA ARG A 84 -34.97 -4.75 -9.10
C ARG A 84 -34.17 -6.04 -9.33
N ILE A 85 -32.96 -5.95 -9.92
CA ILE A 85 -32.13 -7.11 -10.27
C ILE A 85 -31.28 -7.65 -9.14
N SER A 86 -31.19 -6.93 -8.04
CA SER A 86 -30.44 -7.34 -6.85
C SER A 86 -31.38 -7.46 -5.65
N GLY A 87 -30.93 -8.12 -4.62
CA GLY A 87 -31.67 -8.24 -3.36
C GLY A 87 -30.81 -8.83 -2.26
N PHE A 88 -31.05 -8.36 -1.05
CA PHE A 88 -30.32 -8.78 0.15
C PHE A 88 -31.34 -9.14 1.22
N SER A 89 -31.19 -10.33 1.85
CA SER A 89 -32.13 -10.75 2.89
C SER A 89 -31.45 -11.58 3.98
N VAL A 90 -32.04 -11.56 5.16
CA VAL A 90 -31.62 -12.35 6.33
C VAL A 90 -32.86 -12.96 6.96
N GLY A 91 -32.89 -14.30 7.11
CA GLY A 91 -34.01 -15.00 7.76
C GLY A 91 -35.33 -14.89 7.03
N GLY A 92 -35.39 -14.31 5.84
CA GLY A 92 -36.58 -14.05 5.05
C GLY A 92 -37.02 -12.57 5.02
N ASP A 93 -36.39 -11.73 5.79
CA ASP A 93 -36.61 -10.28 5.75
C ASP A 93 -35.70 -9.65 4.66
N ASP A 94 -36.31 -8.99 3.69
CA ASP A 94 -35.62 -8.30 2.59
C ASP A 94 -35.21 -6.89 3.02
N PHE A 95 -33.99 -6.50 2.68
CA PHE A 95 -33.44 -5.15 2.93
C PHE A 95 -33.50 -4.31 1.67
N GLN A 96 -33.85 -3.03 1.83
CA GLN A 96 -33.87 -2.07 0.71
C GLN A 96 -32.50 -1.40 0.52
N LEU A 97 -32.14 -1.23 -0.75
CA LEU A 97 -30.95 -0.47 -1.12
C LEU A 97 -31.22 1.03 -0.97
N THR A 98 -30.31 1.72 -0.30
CA THR A 98 -30.24 3.17 -0.35
C THR A 98 -29.04 3.57 -1.21
N PHE A 99 -29.30 4.16 -2.37
CA PHE A 99 -28.25 4.64 -3.25
C PHE A 99 -27.71 5.99 -2.78
N GLU A 100 -26.40 6.12 -2.90
CA GLU A 100 -25.66 7.34 -2.53
C GLU A 100 -25.06 7.99 -3.78
N ASP A 101 -23.76 8.21 -3.77
CA ASP A 101 -22.99 8.83 -4.86
C ASP A 101 -22.98 7.98 -6.13
N VAL A 102 -23.06 8.69 -7.27
CA VAL A 102 -22.79 8.12 -8.60
C VAL A 102 -21.52 8.74 -9.14
N LYS A 103 -20.60 7.90 -9.61
CA LYS A 103 -19.31 8.37 -10.17
C LYS A 103 -18.95 7.55 -11.41
N ILE A 104 -18.19 8.16 -12.31
CA ILE A 104 -17.57 7.42 -13.42
C ILE A 104 -16.17 7.02 -13.00
N LEU A 105 -15.88 5.73 -13.16
CA LEU A 105 -14.54 5.17 -13.03
C LEU A 105 -13.95 4.97 -14.42
N LYS A 106 -12.75 5.49 -14.61
CA LYS A 106 -11.92 5.22 -15.78
C LYS A 106 -10.82 4.25 -15.34
N LEU A 107 -10.90 2.99 -15.76
CA LEU A 107 -9.90 1.98 -15.43
C LEU A 107 -8.73 2.00 -16.41
N ASP A 108 -9.01 2.19 -17.69
CA ASP A 108 -7.99 2.31 -18.74
C ASP A 108 -8.44 3.33 -19.81
N GLU A 109 -7.63 3.56 -20.84
CA GLU A 109 -7.98 4.55 -21.88
C GLU A 109 -9.30 4.27 -22.62
N MET A 110 -9.81 3.04 -22.58
CA MET A 110 -11.01 2.59 -23.26
C MET A 110 -12.08 1.95 -22.37
N GLU A 111 -11.84 1.79 -21.06
CA GLU A 111 -12.78 1.13 -20.15
C GLU A 111 -13.36 2.10 -19.12
N TYR A 112 -14.66 2.37 -19.25
CA TYR A 112 -15.42 3.25 -18.38
C TYR A 112 -16.55 2.48 -17.72
N PHE A 113 -16.66 2.61 -16.39
CA PHE A 113 -17.74 2.07 -15.58
C PHE A 113 -18.50 3.19 -14.90
N VAL A 114 -19.81 2.99 -14.73
CA VAL A 114 -20.60 3.81 -13.82
C VAL A 114 -20.66 3.08 -12.47
N LYS A 115 -20.23 3.78 -11.45
CA LYS A 115 -20.21 3.32 -10.06
C LYS A 115 -21.42 3.87 -9.33
N PHE A 116 -22.28 2.99 -8.82
CA PHE A 116 -23.41 3.31 -7.98
C PHE A 116 -23.13 2.81 -6.55
N ASN A 117 -22.83 3.71 -5.64
CA ASN A 117 -22.67 3.35 -4.23
C ASN A 117 -24.02 3.12 -3.60
N PHE A 118 -24.09 2.15 -2.68
CA PHE A 118 -25.29 1.85 -1.92
C PHE A 118 -24.97 1.46 -0.47
N THR A 119 -25.96 1.60 0.40
CA THR A 119 -25.97 1.09 1.78
C THR A 119 -27.21 0.26 2.04
N LEU A 120 -27.14 -0.61 3.06
CA LEU A 120 -28.27 -1.36 3.63
C LEU A 120 -28.55 -0.78 5.03
N PRO A 121 -29.35 0.29 5.15
CA PRO A 121 -29.51 1.01 6.42
C PRO A 121 -30.23 0.23 7.51
N GLU A 122 -30.97 -0.80 7.13
CA GLU A 122 -31.72 -1.65 8.06
C GLU A 122 -30.85 -2.73 8.74
N VAL A 123 -29.61 -2.90 8.29
CA VAL A 123 -28.67 -3.88 8.87
C VAL A 123 -27.88 -3.19 9.97
N SER A 124 -28.33 -3.30 11.21
CA SER A 124 -27.66 -2.76 12.40
C SER A 124 -26.56 -3.69 12.95
N GLU A 125 -26.66 -4.98 12.69
CA GLU A 125 -25.68 -6.00 13.07
C GLU A 125 -25.36 -6.89 11.86
N VAL A 126 -24.09 -7.19 11.66
CA VAL A 126 -23.63 -8.05 10.56
C VAL A 126 -24.16 -9.47 10.80
N PRO A 127 -25.00 -10.01 9.90
CA PRO A 127 -25.56 -11.35 10.05
C PRO A 127 -24.50 -12.42 9.84
N GLU A 128 -24.75 -13.64 10.35
CA GLU A 128 -23.88 -14.79 10.07
C GLU A 128 -23.94 -15.24 8.61
N VAL A 129 -25.10 -15.09 7.99
CA VAL A 129 -25.34 -15.43 6.58
C VAL A 129 -26.21 -14.35 5.97
N LEU A 130 -25.73 -13.78 4.87
CA LEU A 130 -26.49 -12.84 4.04
C LEU A 130 -26.89 -13.53 2.74
N LYS A 131 -28.19 -13.67 2.51
CA LYS A 131 -28.68 -14.17 1.24
C LYS A 131 -28.65 -13.05 0.22
N VAL A 132 -27.98 -13.30 -0.90
CA VAL A 132 -27.82 -12.34 -1.99
C VAL A 132 -28.48 -12.88 -3.24
N ARG A 133 -29.38 -12.07 -3.84
CA ARG A 133 -29.98 -12.30 -5.15
C ARG A 133 -29.37 -11.35 -6.16
N TYR A 134 -28.99 -11.86 -7.31
CA TYR A 134 -28.54 -11.04 -8.43
C TYR A 134 -28.96 -11.65 -9.77
N GLU A 135 -29.71 -10.87 -10.56
CA GLU A 135 -30.28 -11.27 -11.84
C GLU A 135 -29.86 -10.31 -12.97
N GLY A 136 -28.73 -9.61 -12.77
CA GLY A 136 -28.31 -8.54 -13.66
C GLY A 136 -27.93 -9.00 -15.04
N PHE A 137 -28.57 -8.40 -16.05
CA PHE A 137 -28.23 -8.52 -17.49
C PHE A 137 -28.45 -9.91 -18.09
N PHE A 138 -28.99 -10.90 -17.35
CA PHE A 138 -29.16 -12.29 -17.80
C PHE A 138 -30.24 -12.44 -18.85
N ASP A 139 -31.26 -11.60 -18.83
CA ASP A 139 -32.35 -11.54 -19.81
C ASP A 139 -31.89 -11.11 -21.20
N THR A 140 -30.85 -10.25 -21.24
CA THR A 140 -30.29 -9.73 -22.49
C THR A 140 -28.99 -10.42 -22.91
N ASN A 141 -28.30 -11.08 -21.97
CA ASN A 141 -27.10 -11.86 -22.21
C ASN A 141 -27.02 -13.08 -21.28
N PRO A 142 -27.46 -14.27 -21.75
CA PRO A 142 -27.43 -15.48 -20.94
C PRO A 142 -26.03 -15.98 -20.55
N GLN A 143 -24.98 -15.45 -21.17
CA GLN A 143 -23.58 -15.76 -20.81
C GLN A 143 -23.00 -14.79 -19.78
N HIS A 144 -23.74 -13.73 -19.46
CA HIS A 144 -23.30 -12.72 -18.49
C HIS A 144 -23.13 -13.34 -17.11
N LYS A 145 -22.13 -12.89 -16.37
CA LYS A 145 -21.88 -13.29 -14.98
C LYS A 145 -21.91 -12.08 -14.07
N GLY A 146 -22.66 -12.20 -13.00
CA GLY A 146 -22.58 -11.27 -11.87
C GLY A 146 -21.52 -11.75 -10.88
N ILE A 147 -20.60 -10.90 -10.52
CA ILE A 147 -19.53 -11.24 -9.59
C ILE A 147 -19.68 -10.41 -8.33
N LEU A 148 -19.88 -11.05 -7.19
CA LEU A 148 -19.82 -10.40 -5.88
C LEU A 148 -18.40 -10.52 -5.32
N VAL A 149 -17.83 -9.36 -5.03
CA VAL A 149 -16.50 -9.21 -4.47
C VAL A 149 -16.61 -8.62 -3.07
N GLN A 150 -16.09 -9.29 -2.06
CA GLN A 150 -15.87 -8.66 -0.77
C GLN A 150 -14.61 -7.79 -0.85
N GLU A 151 -14.81 -6.47 -0.78
CA GLU A 151 -13.74 -5.49 -0.82
C GLU A 151 -13.23 -5.14 0.59
N TYR A 152 -14.11 -5.19 1.56
CA TYR A 152 -13.81 -4.94 2.95
C TYR A 152 -14.66 -5.81 3.87
N ASN A 153 -14.01 -6.55 4.75
CA ASN A 153 -14.60 -7.24 5.88
C ASN A 153 -13.53 -7.43 6.95
N TRP A 154 -13.44 -6.48 7.88
CA TRP A 154 -12.36 -6.46 8.86
C TRP A 154 -12.29 -7.75 9.69
N LYS A 155 -13.43 -8.26 10.16
CA LYS A 155 -13.50 -9.50 10.95
C LYS A 155 -13.13 -10.75 10.15
N ALA A 156 -13.28 -10.73 8.83
CA ALA A 156 -12.83 -11.82 7.96
C ALA A 156 -11.35 -11.66 7.55
N GLY A 157 -10.73 -10.52 7.87
CA GLY A 157 -9.35 -10.22 7.50
C GLY A 157 -9.19 -9.66 6.09
N ILE A 158 -10.29 -9.23 5.45
CA ILE A 158 -10.30 -8.58 4.13
C ILE A 158 -10.20 -7.07 4.37
N VAL A 159 -9.01 -6.50 4.20
CA VAL A 159 -8.74 -5.12 4.65
C VAL A 159 -8.07 -4.23 3.60
N ASN A 160 -7.77 -4.74 2.41
CA ASN A 160 -6.97 -4.01 1.42
C ASN A 160 -7.50 -4.12 -0.01
N ASN A 161 -8.81 -3.97 -0.24
CA ASN A 161 -9.38 -4.19 -1.57
C ASN A 161 -8.83 -5.49 -2.23
N GLU A 162 -8.41 -6.45 -1.40
CA GLU A 162 -8.14 -7.79 -1.86
C GLU A 162 -9.48 -8.31 -2.35
N ALA A 163 -9.74 -8.11 -3.65
CA ALA A 163 -10.96 -8.49 -4.32
C ALA A 163 -11.14 -10.00 -4.17
N LEU A 164 -11.72 -10.41 -3.04
CA LEU A 164 -12.10 -11.81 -2.83
C LEU A 164 -13.41 -12.03 -3.56
N ILE A 165 -13.34 -12.69 -4.71
CA ILE A 165 -14.55 -13.18 -5.40
C ILE A 165 -15.23 -14.14 -4.43
N SER A 166 -16.37 -13.72 -3.91
CA SER A 166 -17.11 -14.46 -2.91
C SER A 166 -18.25 -15.26 -3.52
N LEU A 167 -18.97 -14.69 -4.49
CA LEU A 167 -20.07 -15.33 -5.18
C LEU A 167 -20.00 -15.03 -6.69
N ILE A 168 -20.42 -16.00 -7.50
CA ILE A 168 -20.55 -15.85 -8.95
C ILE A 168 -22.00 -16.24 -9.32
N PHE A 169 -22.73 -15.29 -9.89
CA PHE A 169 -24.10 -15.45 -10.32
C PHE A 169 -24.17 -15.69 -11.83
N ASP A 170 -25.09 -16.56 -12.22
CA ASP A 170 -25.47 -16.85 -13.59
C ASP A 170 -26.97 -17.15 -13.68
N PRO A 171 -27.56 -17.29 -14.88
CA PRO A 171 -28.99 -17.55 -15.01
C PRO A 171 -29.51 -18.78 -14.27
N GLY A 172 -28.67 -19.77 -13.99
CA GLY A 172 -29.01 -20.98 -13.24
C GLY A 172 -28.83 -20.86 -11.73
N ASN A 173 -28.13 -19.79 -11.27
CA ASN A 173 -27.77 -19.61 -9.87
C ASN A 173 -27.83 -18.13 -9.48
N THR A 174 -29.04 -17.60 -9.39
CA THR A 174 -29.30 -16.17 -9.13
C THR A 174 -29.42 -15.82 -7.65
N VAL A 175 -29.54 -16.81 -6.77
CA VAL A 175 -29.66 -16.61 -5.31
C VAL A 175 -28.63 -17.48 -4.61
N GLN A 176 -27.77 -16.85 -3.82
CA GLN A 176 -26.72 -17.55 -3.08
C GLN A 176 -26.56 -16.98 -1.67
N ASP A 177 -26.04 -17.80 -0.78
CA ASP A 177 -25.76 -17.43 0.60
C ASP A 177 -24.30 -16.98 0.74
N LEU A 178 -24.09 -15.76 1.21
CA LEU A 178 -22.79 -15.23 1.59
C LEU A 178 -22.53 -15.57 3.05
N ASP A 179 -21.60 -16.48 3.30
CA ASP A 179 -21.21 -16.88 4.67
C ASP A 179 -20.29 -15.80 5.29
N LEU A 180 -20.75 -15.24 6.41
CA LEU A 180 -20.06 -14.21 7.18
C LEU A 180 -19.68 -14.69 8.60
N LYS A 181 -19.89 -16.00 8.91
CA LYS A 181 -19.65 -16.59 10.24
C LYS A 181 -18.20 -16.54 10.69
N ASP A 182 -17.26 -16.61 9.75
CA ASP A 182 -15.84 -16.73 10.06
C ASP A 182 -15.23 -15.35 10.43
N ALA A 183 -15.81 -14.74 11.45
CA ALA A 183 -15.46 -13.41 11.93
C ALA A 183 -14.55 -13.48 13.16
N SER A 184 -13.37 -12.89 13.10
CA SER A 184 -12.44 -12.81 14.23
C SER A 184 -11.68 -11.48 14.25
N VAL A 185 -11.67 -10.83 15.42
CA VAL A 185 -10.89 -9.61 15.65
C VAL A 185 -9.41 -9.83 15.33
N TRP A 186 -8.88 -11.02 15.60
CA TRP A 186 -7.49 -11.36 15.31
C TRP A 186 -7.18 -11.51 13.82
N LYS A 187 -8.15 -11.93 13.00
CA LYS A 187 -7.97 -12.00 11.54
C LYS A 187 -7.76 -10.61 10.95
N GLY A 188 -8.59 -9.65 11.31
CA GLY A 188 -8.44 -8.26 10.90
C GLY A 188 -7.12 -7.67 11.35
N PHE A 189 -6.75 -7.85 12.62
CA PHE A 189 -5.47 -7.39 13.14
C PHE A 189 -4.29 -7.94 12.33
N TRP A 190 -4.22 -9.27 12.13
CA TRP A 190 -3.12 -9.89 11.37
C TRP A 190 -3.13 -9.53 9.88
N ALA A 191 -4.30 -9.27 9.28
CA ALA A 191 -4.39 -8.76 7.94
C ALA A 191 -3.75 -7.37 7.82
N LEU A 192 -4.00 -6.48 8.80
CA LEU A 192 -3.35 -5.17 8.86
C LEU A 192 -1.85 -5.27 9.12
N VAL A 193 -1.40 -6.23 9.94
CA VAL A 193 0.05 -6.51 10.12
C VAL A 193 0.68 -6.91 8.77
N LYS A 194 0.07 -7.82 8.03
CA LYS A 194 0.55 -8.20 6.69
C LYS A 194 0.57 -7.03 5.73
N LEU A 195 -0.48 -6.21 5.75
CA LEU A 195 -0.59 -5.00 4.93
C LEU A 195 0.53 -4.01 5.24
N GLY A 196 0.82 -3.75 6.53
CA GLY A 196 1.91 -2.87 6.95
C GLY A 196 3.28 -3.41 6.53
N MET A 197 3.53 -4.71 6.64
CA MET A 197 4.75 -5.33 6.11
C MET A 197 4.87 -5.15 4.60
N TRP A 198 3.79 -5.44 3.88
CA TRP A 198 3.74 -5.31 2.42
C TRP A 198 3.95 -3.87 1.97
N HIS A 199 3.35 -2.90 2.66
CA HIS A 199 3.54 -1.47 2.42
C HIS A 199 5.03 -1.07 2.41
N ILE A 200 5.80 -1.54 3.40
CA ILE A 200 7.26 -1.30 3.46
C ILE A 200 8.00 -1.99 2.31
N TRP A 201 7.59 -3.19 1.92
CA TRP A 201 8.31 -3.98 0.91
C TRP A 201 8.07 -3.52 -0.52
N ILE A 202 6.88 -2.99 -0.84
CA ILE A 202 6.61 -2.40 -2.17
C ILE A 202 6.96 -0.91 -2.24
N GLY A 203 7.01 -0.22 -1.09
CA GLY A 203 7.37 1.20 -1.02
C GLY A 203 8.86 1.40 -1.25
N LEU A 204 9.27 1.70 -2.49
CA LEU A 204 10.67 1.94 -2.83
C LEU A 204 11.29 3.08 -2.01
N ASP A 205 10.52 4.10 -1.67
CA ASP A 205 10.92 5.20 -0.79
C ASP A 205 11.30 4.72 0.61
N HIS A 206 10.52 3.80 1.21
CA HIS A 206 10.85 3.19 2.50
C HIS A 206 12.13 2.36 2.41
N ILE A 207 12.26 1.52 1.37
CA ILE A 207 13.45 0.69 1.17
C ILE A 207 14.69 1.56 1.01
N LEU A 208 14.65 2.60 0.16
CA LEU A 208 15.78 3.48 -0.08
C LEU A 208 16.13 4.33 1.16
N PHE A 209 15.12 4.76 1.92
CA PHE A 209 15.34 5.45 3.19
C PHE A 209 16.03 4.54 4.22
N ILE A 210 15.53 3.29 4.39
CA ILE A 210 16.16 2.29 5.28
C ILE A 210 17.60 2.01 4.83
N ILE A 211 17.85 1.85 3.52
CA ILE A 211 19.20 1.67 2.98
C ILE A 211 20.08 2.87 3.33
N ALA A 212 19.59 4.10 3.17
CA ALA A 212 20.34 5.31 3.54
C ALA A 212 20.75 5.28 5.03
N LEU A 213 19.88 4.82 5.92
CA LEU A 213 20.16 4.72 7.36
C LEU A 213 21.09 3.56 7.71
N ILE A 214 20.99 2.42 7.02
CA ILE A 214 21.80 1.22 7.33
C ILE A 214 23.23 1.34 6.81
N LEU A 215 23.45 2.01 5.67
CA LEU A 215 24.78 2.13 5.07
C LEU A 215 25.87 2.57 6.06
N PRO A 216 25.70 3.65 6.87
CA PRO A 216 26.69 4.04 7.87
C PRO A 216 26.63 3.24 9.18
N ALA A 217 25.61 2.39 9.39
CA ALA A 217 25.35 1.74 10.68
C ALA A 217 26.46 0.77 11.13
N VAL A 218 27.21 0.20 10.18
CA VAL A 218 28.31 -0.76 10.44
C VAL A 218 29.71 -0.11 10.50
N VAL A 219 29.75 1.20 10.38
CA VAL A 219 31.00 2.01 10.51
C VAL A 219 30.74 3.23 11.39
N ARG A 220 31.80 3.86 11.86
CA ARG A 220 31.75 5.11 12.62
C ARG A 220 32.77 6.08 12.06
N ARG A 221 32.46 7.37 12.06
CA ARG A 221 33.45 8.40 11.70
C ARG A 221 34.43 8.61 12.84
N ARG A 222 35.72 8.70 12.52
CA ARG A 222 36.77 8.95 13.49
C ARG A 222 36.55 10.27 14.26
N GLU A 223 36.01 11.28 13.58
CA GLU A 223 35.78 12.63 14.13
C GLU A 223 34.61 12.69 15.13
N THR A 224 33.70 11.70 15.10
CA THR A 224 32.49 11.66 15.93
C THR A 224 32.60 10.67 17.09
N LEU A 225 33.73 9.96 17.21
CA LEU A 225 33.92 8.94 18.23
C LEU A 225 34.36 9.59 19.55
N ALA A 226 33.46 9.56 20.53
CA ALA A 226 33.79 9.83 21.92
C ALA A 226 34.39 8.59 22.63
N ASP A 227 34.14 7.38 22.13
CA ASP A 227 34.56 6.11 22.71
C ASP A 227 35.15 5.19 21.63
N MET A 228 36.44 4.93 21.72
CA MET A 228 37.18 4.06 20.80
C MET A 228 36.87 2.57 20.99
N SER A 229 36.22 2.16 22.09
CA SER A 229 35.82 0.77 22.31
C SER A 229 34.73 0.29 21.34
N LEU A 230 34.04 1.22 20.67
CA LEU A 230 32.98 0.93 19.69
C LEU A 230 33.54 0.52 18.32
N VAL A 231 34.84 0.67 18.06
CA VAL A 231 35.48 0.35 16.79
C VAL A 231 36.50 -0.78 16.94
N ASP A 232 36.78 -1.46 15.82
CA ASP A 232 37.80 -2.49 15.76
C ASP A 232 39.19 -1.85 15.61
N THR A 233 39.87 -1.69 16.76
CA THR A 233 41.19 -1.02 16.82
C THR A 233 42.28 -1.74 16.05
N ASN A 234 42.21 -3.07 15.89
CA ASN A 234 43.18 -3.85 15.13
C ASN A 234 43.16 -3.50 13.63
N VAL A 235 41.99 -3.09 13.14
CA VAL A 235 41.81 -2.70 11.72
C VAL A 235 41.98 -1.19 11.56
N ALA A 236 41.64 -0.40 12.58
CA ALA A 236 41.71 1.07 12.57
C ALA A 236 43.12 1.61 12.30
N ALA A 237 44.16 0.89 12.74
CA ALA A 237 45.55 1.27 12.53
C ALA A 237 45.97 1.30 11.04
N ASN A 238 45.33 0.48 10.23
CA ASN A 238 45.61 0.33 8.77
C ASN A 238 44.65 1.15 7.90
N TYR A 239 43.66 1.83 8.52
CA TYR A 239 42.67 2.62 7.80
C TYR A 239 43.04 4.07 7.78
N HIS A 240 43.48 4.58 6.63
CA HIS A 240 43.75 6.01 6.39
C HIS A 240 42.46 6.82 6.15
N ASN A 241 41.29 6.16 6.16
CA ASN A 241 40.03 6.79 5.88
C ASN A 241 39.31 7.27 7.15
N SER A 242 38.44 8.27 7.00
CA SER A 242 37.61 8.84 8.06
C SER A 242 36.56 7.86 8.65
N TRP A 243 36.37 6.70 8.03
CA TRP A 243 35.39 5.67 8.45
C TRP A 243 36.10 4.47 9.11
N LEU A 244 35.69 4.12 10.31
CA LEU A 244 36.20 2.98 11.09
C LEU A 244 35.13 1.92 11.26
N PRO A 245 35.42 0.63 11.01
CA PRO A 245 34.47 -0.45 11.16
C PRO A 245 34.07 -0.63 12.63
N VAL A 246 32.79 -0.88 12.92
CA VAL A 246 32.29 -1.20 14.26
C VAL A 246 32.87 -2.53 14.75
N ALA A 247 33.18 -2.63 16.04
CA ALA A 247 33.79 -3.81 16.64
C ALA A 247 32.81 -5.00 16.73
N ARG A 248 31.58 -4.74 17.19
CA ARG A 248 30.61 -5.77 17.58
C ARG A 248 29.31 -5.65 16.78
N PHE A 249 28.76 -6.79 16.36
CA PHE A 249 27.49 -6.88 15.65
C PHE A 249 26.30 -6.38 16.50
N GLY A 250 26.11 -6.95 17.67
CA GLY A 250 24.93 -6.70 18.51
C GLY A 250 24.68 -5.22 18.82
N PRO A 251 25.63 -4.47 19.37
CA PRO A 251 25.43 -3.04 19.64
C PRO A 251 25.10 -2.20 18.40
N ALA A 252 25.72 -2.51 17.25
CA ALA A 252 25.45 -1.79 16.01
C ALA A 252 24.06 -2.16 15.42
N PHE A 253 23.66 -3.41 15.52
CA PHE A 253 22.33 -3.88 15.13
C PHE A 253 21.24 -3.25 15.99
N TRP A 254 21.38 -3.26 17.30
CA TRP A 254 20.42 -2.60 18.21
C TRP A 254 20.34 -1.10 18.03
N TYR A 255 21.45 -0.47 17.65
CA TYR A 255 21.46 0.96 17.34
C TYR A 255 20.57 1.29 16.15
N ILE A 256 20.68 0.54 15.04
CA ILE A 256 19.85 0.79 13.85
C ILE A 256 18.38 0.44 14.13
N LEU A 257 18.09 -0.63 14.88
CA LEU A 257 16.72 -0.96 15.28
C LEU A 257 16.08 0.21 16.05
N LYS A 258 16.77 0.81 17.00
CA LYS A 258 16.24 1.98 17.73
C LYS A 258 15.91 3.15 16.77
N ILE A 259 16.76 3.39 15.76
CA ILE A 259 16.52 4.48 14.80
C ILE A 259 15.24 4.23 14.02
N VAL A 260 15.04 3.03 13.50
CA VAL A 260 13.83 2.71 12.72
C VAL A 260 12.59 2.67 13.60
N THR A 261 12.67 2.24 14.86
CA THR A 261 11.56 2.33 15.81
C THR A 261 11.12 3.78 16.05
N PHE A 262 12.05 4.73 16.15
CA PHE A 262 11.68 6.16 16.21
C PHE A 262 10.95 6.63 14.95
N PHE A 263 11.35 6.14 13.79
CA PHE A 263 10.61 6.39 12.55
C PHE A 263 9.19 5.84 12.62
N THR A 264 9.01 4.57 13.04
CA THR A 264 7.68 3.93 13.15
C THR A 264 6.79 4.65 14.16
N ILE A 265 7.32 5.09 15.31
CA ILE A 265 6.56 5.86 16.29
C ILE A 265 6.06 7.17 15.67
N ALA A 266 6.93 7.91 15.00
CA ALA A 266 6.58 9.16 14.35
C ALA A 266 5.56 8.95 13.23
N HIS A 267 5.77 7.94 12.39
CA HIS A 267 4.86 7.50 11.33
C HIS A 267 3.47 7.17 11.91
N SER A 268 3.42 6.41 13.01
CA SER A 268 2.16 6.03 13.65
C SER A 268 1.35 7.22 14.14
N VAL A 269 2.01 8.24 14.70
CA VAL A 269 1.35 9.46 15.17
C VAL A 269 0.70 10.21 14.00
N THR A 270 1.42 10.44 12.93
CA THR A 270 0.90 11.20 11.79
C THR A 270 -0.10 10.42 10.96
N LEU A 271 0.08 9.11 10.83
CA LEU A 271 -0.91 8.23 10.23
C LEU A 271 -2.24 8.29 11.00
N ALA A 272 -2.20 8.25 12.34
CA ALA A 272 -3.39 8.36 13.17
C ALA A 272 -4.07 9.74 13.03
N LEU A 273 -3.29 10.83 13.04
CA LEU A 273 -3.82 12.19 12.86
C LEU A 273 -4.50 12.38 11.51
N ALA A 274 -3.93 11.80 10.46
CA ALA A 274 -4.50 11.87 9.13
C ALA A 274 -5.71 10.93 8.95
N ALA A 275 -5.66 9.72 9.52
CA ALA A 275 -6.80 8.79 9.49
C ALA A 275 -8.00 9.29 10.30
N LEU A 276 -7.77 10.12 11.33
CA LEU A 276 -8.82 10.82 12.10
C LEU A 276 -9.28 12.14 11.46
N ASP A 277 -8.81 12.46 10.26
CA ASP A 277 -9.11 13.71 9.54
C ASP A 277 -8.75 15.01 10.32
N VAL A 278 -7.81 14.89 11.28
CA VAL A 278 -7.34 16.03 12.09
C VAL A 278 -6.41 16.93 11.30
N ILE A 279 -5.54 16.31 10.47
CA ILE A 279 -4.56 17.04 9.65
C ILE A 279 -4.56 16.40 8.25
N ASN A 280 -4.91 17.19 7.24
CA ASN A 280 -4.85 16.82 5.83
C ASN A 280 -3.79 17.63 5.11
N LEU A 281 -2.78 16.94 4.60
CA LEU A 281 -1.74 17.54 3.76
C LEU A 281 -1.94 17.09 2.31
N SER A 282 -1.60 17.95 1.36
CA SER A 282 -1.67 17.56 -0.05
C SER A 282 -0.65 16.46 -0.36
N SER A 283 -1.03 15.44 -1.12
CA SER A 283 -0.15 14.33 -1.56
C SER A 283 1.13 14.86 -2.20
N ARG A 284 1.02 15.89 -3.04
CA ARG A 284 2.16 16.55 -3.67
C ARG A 284 3.20 17.04 -2.65
N PHE A 285 2.77 17.72 -1.59
CA PHE A 285 3.66 18.20 -0.54
C PHE A 285 4.30 17.05 0.23
N VAL A 286 3.51 16.06 0.62
CA VAL A 286 3.96 14.90 1.40
C VAL A 286 4.97 14.09 0.58
N GLU A 287 4.63 13.70 -0.63
CA GLU A 287 5.49 12.89 -1.50
C GLU A 287 6.79 13.59 -1.89
N SER A 288 6.73 14.91 -2.13
CA SER A 288 7.94 15.72 -2.37
C SER A 288 8.84 15.74 -1.14
N THR A 289 8.26 15.87 0.06
CA THR A 289 9.00 15.87 1.32
C THR A 289 9.62 14.50 1.60
N ILE A 290 8.90 13.42 1.32
CA ILE A 290 9.42 12.04 1.40
C ILE A 290 10.64 11.88 0.50
N ALA A 291 10.55 12.30 -0.76
CA ALA A 291 11.69 12.22 -1.68
C ALA A 291 12.90 13.00 -1.15
N ILE A 292 12.72 14.24 -0.72
CA ILE A 292 13.82 15.08 -0.16
C ILE A 292 14.42 14.45 1.11
N SER A 293 13.63 13.77 1.93
CA SER A 293 14.07 13.12 3.16
C SER A 293 15.14 12.05 2.90
N ILE A 294 14.97 11.26 1.84
CA ILE A 294 15.95 10.25 1.40
C ILE A 294 17.26 10.94 0.97
N ALA A 295 17.14 12.03 0.19
CA ALA A 295 18.33 12.80 -0.21
C ALA A 295 19.10 13.37 1.00
N LEU A 296 18.39 13.92 1.98
CA LEU A 296 19.00 14.47 3.20
C LEU A 296 19.67 13.39 4.06
N ALA A 297 19.06 12.20 4.20
CA ALA A 297 19.65 11.05 4.87
C ALA A 297 20.94 10.60 4.13
N ALA A 298 20.91 10.56 2.81
CA ALA A 298 22.06 10.19 2.00
C ALA A 298 23.19 11.28 2.03
N VAL A 299 22.85 12.57 2.03
CA VAL A 299 23.82 13.68 2.23
C VAL A 299 24.45 13.59 3.62
N HIS A 300 23.68 13.24 4.66
CA HIS A 300 24.20 13.02 6.01
C HIS A 300 25.29 11.93 6.05
N ASN A 301 25.18 10.88 5.22
CA ASN A 301 26.22 9.86 5.08
C ASN A 301 27.52 10.40 4.51
N ILE A 302 27.46 11.39 3.61
CA ILE A 302 28.64 12.03 3.01
C ILE A 302 29.18 13.13 3.94
N THR A 303 28.30 14.00 4.41
CA THR A 303 28.63 15.15 5.26
C THR A 303 27.76 15.08 6.52
N PRO A 304 28.34 14.81 7.72
CA PRO A 304 27.54 14.61 8.94
C PRO A 304 26.92 15.92 9.41
N ILE A 305 25.61 16.08 9.16
CA ILE A 305 24.84 17.26 9.56
C ILE A 305 24.41 17.12 11.04
N PHE A 306 23.92 15.93 11.43
CA PHE A 306 23.35 15.66 12.76
C PHE A 306 24.22 14.69 13.55
N LYS A 307 25.41 15.11 13.98
CA LYS A 307 26.38 14.27 14.66
C LYS A 307 25.80 13.60 15.89
N GLY A 308 25.66 12.24 15.88
CA GLY A 308 25.17 11.43 17.01
C GLY A 308 23.67 11.57 17.30
N ARG A 309 22.90 12.22 16.39
CA ARG A 309 21.44 12.40 16.52
C ARG A 309 20.68 11.85 15.33
N GLU A 310 21.16 10.75 14.76
CA GLU A 310 20.57 10.11 13.56
C GLU A 310 19.12 9.65 13.82
N TRP A 311 18.78 9.35 15.07
CA TRP A 311 17.39 9.06 15.49
C TRP A 311 16.45 10.25 15.25
N LEU A 312 16.96 11.51 15.32
CA LEU A 312 16.15 12.70 15.07
C LEU A 312 15.78 12.81 13.59
N ILE A 313 16.69 12.41 12.68
CA ILE A 313 16.41 12.35 11.24
C ILE A 313 15.25 11.38 11.00
N ALA A 314 15.35 10.17 11.55
CA ALA A 314 14.32 9.15 11.40
C ALA A 314 12.98 9.60 12.00
N LEU A 315 12.99 10.25 13.17
CA LEU A 315 11.79 10.78 13.81
C LEU A 315 11.10 11.85 12.93
N VAL A 316 11.85 12.87 12.51
CA VAL A 316 11.31 13.99 11.71
C VAL A 316 10.75 13.47 10.39
N PHE A 317 11.48 12.59 9.71
CA PHE A 317 11.02 12.08 8.42
C PHE A 317 9.89 11.05 8.55
N GLY A 318 9.87 10.27 9.63
CA GLY A 318 8.74 9.39 9.96
C GLY A 318 7.43 10.16 10.07
N LEU A 319 7.44 11.41 10.59
CA LEU A 319 6.26 12.27 10.66
C LEU A 319 5.69 12.59 9.25
N PHE A 320 6.51 12.80 8.26
CA PHE A 320 6.03 13.06 6.89
C PHE A 320 5.56 11.79 6.19
N HIS A 321 6.26 10.66 6.39
CA HIS A 321 5.89 9.39 5.79
C HIS A 321 4.51 8.89 6.23
N GLY A 322 4.12 9.12 7.49
CA GLY A 322 2.81 8.70 7.99
C GLY A 322 1.62 9.37 7.27
N PHE A 323 1.79 10.61 6.78
CA PHE A 323 0.77 11.26 5.96
C PHE A 323 0.62 10.65 4.56
N GLY A 324 1.69 10.03 4.02
CA GLY A 324 1.68 9.49 2.66
C GLY A 324 0.73 8.31 2.44
N PHE A 325 0.39 7.57 3.49
CA PHE A 325 -0.51 6.41 3.39
C PHE A 325 -1.92 6.67 3.91
N ALA A 326 -2.17 7.82 4.51
CA ALA A 326 -3.44 8.14 5.14
C ALA A 326 -4.61 8.23 4.17
N SER A 327 -4.41 8.77 2.95
CA SER A 327 -5.43 8.83 1.91
C SER A 327 -5.88 7.42 1.50
N VAL A 328 -4.93 6.50 1.37
CA VAL A 328 -5.21 5.09 1.03
C VAL A 328 -5.99 4.39 2.15
N LEU A 329 -5.69 4.70 3.41
CA LEU A 329 -6.40 4.14 4.56
C LEU A 329 -7.82 4.74 4.71
N GLY A 330 -7.99 6.04 4.48
CA GLY A 330 -9.29 6.73 4.56
C GLY A 330 -10.28 6.25 3.50
N GLU A 331 -9.83 6.05 2.27
CA GLU A 331 -10.65 5.47 1.19
C GLU A 331 -11.07 4.02 1.46
N LYS A 332 -10.33 3.29 2.30
CA LYS A 332 -10.57 1.87 2.63
C LYS A 332 -11.55 1.66 3.78
N GLY A 333 -12.23 2.71 4.26
CA GLY A 333 -13.31 2.57 5.24
C GLY A 333 -12.85 2.13 6.63
N LEU A 334 -11.64 2.51 7.04
CA LEU A 334 -11.16 2.34 8.41
C LEU A 334 -11.84 3.35 9.34
N SER A 335 -13.16 3.28 9.41
CA SER A 335 -13.99 4.04 10.35
C SER A 335 -14.65 3.07 11.33
N GLY A 336 -14.97 3.53 12.52
CA GLY A 336 -15.69 2.75 13.53
C GLY A 336 -14.80 2.05 14.56
N ASP A 337 -15.38 1.05 15.23
CA ASP A 337 -14.86 0.42 16.46
C ASP A 337 -13.45 -0.21 16.35
N TYR A 338 -13.05 -0.61 15.13
CA TYR A 338 -11.76 -1.29 14.91
C TYR A 338 -10.63 -0.39 14.43
N MET A 339 -10.85 0.91 14.35
CA MET A 339 -9.85 1.86 13.82
C MET A 339 -8.54 1.82 14.61
N VAL A 340 -8.61 1.82 15.93
CA VAL A 340 -7.39 1.78 16.79
C VAL A 340 -6.62 0.48 16.58
N LEU A 341 -7.32 -0.67 16.53
CA LEU A 341 -6.70 -1.97 16.29
C LEU A 341 -6.12 -2.06 14.87
N SER A 342 -6.77 -1.44 13.90
CA SER A 342 -6.30 -1.37 12.52
C SER A 342 -5.00 -0.58 12.42
N LEU A 343 -4.96 0.62 12.98
CA LEU A 343 -3.75 1.45 13.02
C LEU A 343 -2.61 0.77 13.78
N LEU A 344 -2.92 0.12 14.91
CA LEU A 344 -1.93 -0.64 15.68
C LEU A 344 -1.38 -1.81 14.87
N GLY A 345 -2.25 -2.64 14.28
CA GLY A 345 -1.86 -3.78 13.45
C GLY A 345 -0.98 -3.36 12.28
N PHE A 346 -1.39 -2.31 11.55
CA PHE A 346 -0.62 -1.77 10.43
C PHE A 346 0.77 -1.30 10.87
N ASN A 347 0.89 -0.53 11.94
CA ASN A 347 2.17 -0.03 12.42
C ASN A 347 3.10 -1.13 12.99
N VAL A 348 2.53 -2.16 13.63
CA VAL A 348 3.28 -3.39 13.97
C VAL A 348 3.83 -4.03 12.70
N GLY A 349 3.03 -4.10 11.64
CA GLY A 349 3.46 -4.59 10.34
C GLY A 349 4.58 -3.77 9.71
N VAL A 350 4.49 -2.44 9.76
CA VAL A 350 5.54 -1.52 9.32
C VAL A 350 6.86 -1.82 10.04
N GLU A 351 6.84 -1.91 11.37
CA GLU A 351 8.03 -2.23 12.16
C GLU A 351 8.62 -3.59 11.79
N LEU A 352 7.77 -4.63 11.69
CA LEU A 352 8.22 -5.97 11.28
C LEU A 352 8.80 -5.99 9.85
N GLY A 353 8.20 -5.24 8.93
CA GLY A 353 8.70 -5.08 7.56
C GLY A 353 10.09 -4.45 7.52
N GLN A 354 10.31 -3.40 8.30
CA GLN A 354 11.62 -2.73 8.43
C GLN A 354 12.66 -3.65 9.07
N VAL A 355 12.28 -4.33 10.17
CA VAL A 355 13.15 -5.30 10.85
C VAL A 355 13.58 -6.41 9.89
N ALA A 356 12.67 -6.94 9.07
CA ALA A 356 12.99 -7.96 8.08
C ALA A 356 14.04 -7.47 7.07
N ILE A 357 13.90 -6.26 6.53
CA ILE A 357 14.88 -5.66 5.61
C ILE A 357 16.24 -5.49 6.32
N ILE A 358 16.24 -5.02 7.56
CA ILE A 358 17.47 -4.86 8.35
C ILE A 358 18.13 -6.21 8.59
N CYS A 359 17.37 -7.25 8.96
CA CYS A 359 17.88 -8.60 9.19
C CYS A 359 18.53 -9.20 7.93
N LEU A 360 18.07 -8.83 6.74
CA LEU A 360 18.66 -9.27 5.47
C LEU A 360 19.89 -8.42 5.09
N ALA A 361 19.78 -7.11 5.15
CA ALA A 361 20.81 -6.20 4.64
C ALA A 361 21.98 -6.03 5.62
N PHE A 362 21.71 -5.87 6.92
CA PHE A 362 22.72 -5.53 7.91
C PHE A 362 23.85 -6.59 8.06
N PRO A 363 23.59 -7.91 8.10
CA PRO A 363 24.65 -8.90 8.16
C PRO A 363 25.60 -8.82 6.96
N VAL A 364 25.07 -8.58 5.75
CA VAL A 364 25.89 -8.43 4.53
C VAL A 364 26.80 -7.20 4.65
N LEU A 365 26.27 -6.07 5.05
CA LEU A 365 27.04 -4.84 5.25
C LEU A 365 28.07 -5.02 6.38
N PHE A 366 27.69 -5.71 7.47
CA PHE A 366 28.60 -5.99 8.56
C PHE A 366 29.79 -6.87 8.14
N LEU A 367 29.59 -7.86 7.25
CA LEU A 367 30.67 -8.65 6.69
C LEU A 367 31.59 -7.80 5.81
N LEU A 368 31.01 -6.88 5.01
CA LEU A 368 31.76 -6.03 4.09
C LEU A 368 32.47 -4.86 4.77
N ARG A 369 32.09 -4.48 6.02
CA ARG A 369 32.57 -3.26 6.70
C ARG A 369 34.08 -3.12 6.82
N LYS A 370 34.82 -4.23 6.84
CA LYS A 370 36.28 -4.26 6.96
C LYS A 370 37.01 -4.20 5.60
N THR A 371 36.28 -4.17 4.49
CA THR A 371 36.87 -4.10 3.17
C THR A 371 37.28 -2.67 2.81
N ILE A 372 38.34 -2.52 2.03
CA ILE A 372 38.79 -1.22 1.49
C ILE A 372 37.71 -0.57 0.61
N ALA A 373 36.81 -1.40 0.04
CA ALA A 373 35.73 -0.94 -0.81
C ALA A 373 34.58 -0.27 -0.03
N TYR A 374 34.43 -0.56 1.28
CA TYR A 374 33.27 -0.12 2.03
C TYR A 374 33.06 1.40 2.08
N PRO A 375 34.09 2.23 2.31
CA PRO A 375 33.95 3.69 2.22
C PRO A 375 33.46 4.17 0.84
N LYS A 376 33.88 3.49 -0.23
CA LYS A 376 33.41 3.78 -1.59
C LYS A 376 31.93 3.39 -1.76
N ILE A 377 31.52 2.26 -1.19
CA ILE A 377 30.11 1.82 -1.19
C ILE A 377 29.23 2.87 -0.50
N ILE A 378 29.63 3.41 0.64
CA ILE A 378 28.89 4.49 1.33
C ILE A 378 28.80 5.71 0.41
N THR A 379 29.92 6.19 -0.11
CA THR A 379 29.95 7.42 -0.90
C THR A 379 29.14 7.28 -2.19
N TYR A 380 29.43 6.26 -3.00
CA TYR A 380 28.72 6.06 -4.28
C TYR A 380 27.27 5.64 -4.10
N GLY A 381 26.99 4.80 -3.09
CA GLY A 381 25.63 4.44 -2.72
C GLY A 381 24.80 5.66 -2.29
N SER A 382 25.39 6.54 -1.47
CA SER A 382 24.71 7.77 -1.06
C SER A 382 24.54 8.76 -2.23
N VAL A 383 25.52 8.89 -3.13
CA VAL A 383 25.36 9.70 -4.34
C VAL A 383 24.23 9.18 -5.22
N LEU A 384 24.14 7.85 -5.40
CA LEU A 384 23.06 7.23 -6.17
C LEU A 384 21.69 7.49 -5.52
N LEU A 385 21.58 7.34 -4.19
CA LEU A 385 20.37 7.66 -3.43
C LEU A 385 19.96 9.13 -3.61
N ILE A 386 20.91 10.07 -3.56
CA ILE A 386 20.64 11.49 -3.81
C ILE A 386 20.08 11.71 -5.22
N LEU A 387 20.69 11.10 -6.23
CA LEU A 387 20.23 11.24 -7.62
C LEU A 387 18.80 10.70 -7.83
N ILE A 388 18.51 9.51 -7.31
CA ILE A 388 17.16 8.91 -7.37
C ILE A 388 16.16 9.80 -6.64
N SER A 389 16.50 10.26 -5.44
CA SER A 389 15.62 11.10 -4.62
C SER A 389 15.34 12.46 -5.26
N LEU A 390 16.36 13.11 -5.84
CA LEU A 390 16.16 14.37 -6.56
C LEU A 390 15.32 14.19 -7.83
N TYR A 391 15.49 13.06 -8.52
CA TYR A 391 14.66 12.69 -9.66
C TYR A 391 13.18 12.59 -9.23
N TRP A 392 12.87 11.84 -8.17
CA TRP A 392 11.51 11.72 -7.63
C TRP A 392 10.97 13.04 -7.07
N PHE A 393 11.83 13.85 -6.45
CA PHE A 393 11.42 15.17 -5.98
C PHE A 393 10.95 16.05 -7.13
N ILE A 394 11.65 16.05 -8.27
CA ILE A 394 11.26 16.82 -9.44
C ILE A 394 9.93 16.31 -9.99
N GLU A 395 9.75 14.99 -10.16
CA GLU A 395 8.51 14.41 -10.64
C GLU A 395 7.31 14.82 -9.76
N ARG A 396 7.46 14.67 -8.43
CA ARG A 396 6.38 14.91 -7.47
C ARG A 396 6.12 16.39 -7.21
N ALA A 397 7.16 17.19 -7.07
CA ALA A 397 7.04 18.62 -6.77
C ALA A 397 6.50 19.44 -7.94
N PHE A 398 6.80 19.05 -9.17
CA PHE A 398 6.37 19.76 -10.39
C PHE A 398 5.29 19.02 -11.18
N GLU A 399 4.86 17.84 -10.73
CA GLU A 399 3.85 16.99 -11.37
C GLU A 399 4.20 16.69 -12.85
N VAL A 400 5.48 16.37 -13.11
CA VAL A 400 5.99 16.10 -14.44
C VAL A 400 6.35 14.63 -14.60
N ASP A 401 5.91 14.01 -15.69
CA ASP A 401 6.31 12.64 -16.05
C ASP A 401 7.66 12.63 -16.75
N LEU A 402 8.70 12.29 -16.00
CA LEU A 402 10.04 12.14 -16.55
C LEU A 402 10.23 10.77 -17.24
N PRO A 403 11.14 10.64 -18.25
CA PRO A 403 11.26 9.42 -19.05
C PRO A 403 11.57 8.14 -18.27
N ALA A 404 12.37 8.22 -17.20
CA ALA A 404 12.71 7.04 -16.39
C ALA A 404 11.54 6.59 -15.50
N GLY A 405 10.65 7.49 -15.07
CA GLY A 405 9.42 7.16 -14.36
C GLY A 405 8.45 6.36 -15.22
N ARG A 406 8.34 6.69 -16.51
CA ARG A 406 7.56 5.90 -17.47
C ARG A 406 8.10 4.48 -17.65
N LEU A 407 9.43 4.33 -17.74
CA LEU A 407 10.09 3.03 -17.84
C LEU A 407 9.87 2.19 -16.57
N LEU A 408 9.93 2.80 -15.41
CA LEU A 408 9.66 2.13 -14.13
C LEU A 408 8.19 1.69 -14.03
N LYS A 409 7.24 2.55 -14.39
CA LYS A 409 5.81 2.22 -14.48
C LYS A 409 5.52 1.08 -15.46
N MET A 410 6.26 0.96 -16.58
CA MET A 410 6.15 -0.15 -17.53
C MET A 410 6.73 -1.47 -16.98
N ILE A 411 7.65 -1.42 -16.01
CA ILE A 411 8.31 -2.60 -15.43
C ILE A 411 7.58 -3.06 -14.15
N THR A 412 6.99 -2.13 -13.42
CA THR A 412 6.31 -2.41 -12.14
C THR A 412 4.79 -2.53 -12.27
N GLY A 413 4.24 -2.25 -13.47
CA GLY A 413 2.90 -2.52 -13.93
C GLY A 413 1.80 -1.93 -13.58
#